data_8d239d8d80a837a2b8154d4bc1063280
#
_entry.id   8d239d8d80a837a2b8154d4bc1063280
#
_cell.length_a   1.000
_cell.length_b   1.000
_cell.length_c   1.000
_cell.angle_alpha   90.00
_cell.angle_beta   90.00
_cell.angle_gamma   90.00
#
_symmetry.space_group_name_H-M   'P 1'
#
loop_
_entity.id
_entity.type
_entity.pdbx_description
1 polymer ?
#
loop_
_entity_poly.entity_id
_entity_poly.type
_entity_poly.pdbx_seq_one_letter_code
_entity_poly.pdbx_strand_id
1 'polypeptide(L)'
;EENIKNKVPYGDRSNSIIEPFLTEQWFADAGKLSVKAKEVVNSKKTNFFPENWSKTYFQWMNNIEPWCISRQLWWGHQIPAWYGPDEKIFVAENEDDAKQQAKKHYGKDVELNRDPDVLDTWFSSGLWPFATLGWPDDNKYVDKFYPTSVLVTGFDIIFFWVARMIMFGTEFLNKEPFKDIYVHALVRDEKGQKMSKSKGNVIDPLDLIEKYSADALRFTLLSMASPGTDVKLSEDRVKGYRNFLNKLWNANNFLITNKCDFKDIDKVPALNVNINKWIYSELVX
;
A
#
# COMPACT_ATOMS: atom_id res chain seq x y z
N GLU A 1 45.75 -16.22 19.40
CA GLU A 1 44.45 -16.35 18.72
C GLU A 1 43.39 -15.70 19.58
N GLU A 2 42.54 -14.86 18.96
CA GLU A 2 41.44 -14.19 19.62
C GLU A 2 40.14 -14.66 19.00
N ASN A 3 39.20 -15.13 19.85
CA ASN A 3 37.90 -15.58 19.38
C ASN A 3 37.00 -14.40 19.10
N ILE A 4 36.67 -14.17 17.82
CA ILE A 4 35.74 -13.13 17.39
C ILE A 4 34.45 -13.76 16.85
N LYS A 5 33.32 -13.12 17.15
CA LYS A 5 32.05 -13.53 16.60
C LYS A 5 31.85 -12.84 15.24
N ASN A 6 31.79 -13.62 14.19
CA ASN A 6 31.48 -13.11 12.86
C ASN A 6 30.02 -13.40 12.51
N LYS A 7 29.30 -12.35 12.07
CA LYS A 7 27.91 -12.51 11.61
C LYS A 7 27.94 -12.72 10.09
N VAL A 8 27.54 -13.88 9.66
CA VAL A 8 27.50 -14.24 8.25
C VAL A 8 26.06 -14.04 7.74
N PRO A 9 25.84 -13.23 6.68
CA PRO A 9 24.50 -13.04 6.14
C PRO A 9 24.04 -14.26 5.33
N TYR A 10 22.75 -14.59 5.43
CA TYR A 10 22.12 -15.68 4.68
C TYR A 10 20.94 -15.15 3.89
N GLY A 11 20.71 -15.70 2.71
CA GLY A 11 19.57 -15.37 1.86
C GLY A 11 18.26 -15.86 2.49
N ASP A 12 17.26 -15.01 2.56
CA ASP A 12 15.98 -15.31 3.22
C ASP A 12 15.25 -16.51 2.62
N ARG A 13 15.45 -16.78 1.33
CA ARG A 13 14.74 -17.85 0.62
C ARG A 13 15.61 -19.09 0.42
N SER A 14 16.88 -18.88 0.10
CA SER A 14 17.81 -19.99 -0.21
C SER A 14 18.47 -20.58 1.02
N ASN A 15 18.53 -19.80 2.11
CA ASN A 15 19.31 -20.12 3.31
C ASN A 15 20.80 -20.39 2.98
N SER A 16 21.28 -19.79 1.88
CA SER A 16 22.69 -19.87 1.46
C SER A 16 23.44 -18.63 1.95
N ILE A 17 24.74 -18.78 2.18
CA ILE A 17 25.61 -17.66 2.55
C ILE A 17 25.62 -16.64 1.41
N ILE A 18 25.45 -15.36 1.76
CA ILE A 18 25.51 -14.26 0.81
C ILE A 18 26.88 -13.61 0.93
N GLU A 19 27.51 -13.37 -0.22
CA GLU A 19 28.79 -12.66 -0.31
C GLU A 19 28.63 -11.41 -1.19
N PRO A 20 29.32 -10.31 -0.87
CA PRO A 20 29.31 -9.11 -1.72
C PRO A 20 29.87 -9.43 -3.13
N PHE A 21 29.18 -8.92 -4.15
CA PHE A 21 29.56 -9.10 -5.54
C PHE A 21 29.37 -7.79 -6.29
N LEU A 22 30.42 -7.28 -6.92
CA LEU A 22 30.37 -6.06 -7.72
C LEU A 22 29.82 -6.37 -9.11
N THR A 23 28.77 -5.68 -9.49
CA THR A 23 28.17 -5.82 -10.82
C THR A 23 27.52 -4.50 -11.23
N GLU A 24 27.38 -4.29 -12.54
CA GLU A 24 26.67 -3.14 -13.09
C GLU A 24 25.20 -3.23 -12.72
N GLN A 25 24.62 -2.11 -12.32
CA GLN A 25 23.22 -2.02 -11.92
C GLN A 25 22.60 -0.72 -12.43
N TRP A 26 21.29 -0.72 -12.66
CA TRP A 26 20.53 0.48 -12.98
C TRP A 26 20.11 1.18 -11.71
N PHE A 27 20.31 2.49 -11.67
CA PHE A 27 19.92 3.33 -10.53
C PHE A 27 19.05 4.46 -10.99
N ALA A 28 17.98 4.73 -10.23
CA ALA A 28 17.21 5.96 -10.35
C ALA A 28 17.78 7.00 -9.37
N ASP A 29 17.91 8.25 -9.82
CA ASP A 29 18.34 9.35 -8.97
C ASP A 29 17.17 9.78 -8.05
N ALA A 30 16.96 9.01 -6.99
CA ALA A 30 15.88 9.24 -6.05
C ALA A 30 16.02 10.59 -5.32
N GLY A 31 17.25 11.08 -5.19
CA GLY A 31 17.50 12.41 -4.62
C GLY A 31 16.80 13.50 -5.41
N LYS A 32 16.98 13.50 -6.74
CA LYS A 32 16.30 14.45 -7.62
C LYS A 32 14.77 14.27 -7.60
N LEU A 33 14.31 13.03 -7.71
CA LEU A 33 12.88 12.70 -7.70
C LEU A 33 12.20 13.13 -6.40
N SER A 34 12.92 13.11 -5.27
CA SER A 34 12.38 13.45 -3.96
C SER A 34 12.05 14.94 -3.79
N VAL A 35 12.65 15.83 -4.58
CA VAL A 35 12.49 17.28 -4.40
C VAL A 35 11.03 17.69 -4.54
N LYS A 36 10.42 17.42 -5.70
CA LYS A 36 9.00 17.72 -5.95
C LYS A 36 8.08 16.92 -5.01
N ALA A 37 8.45 15.68 -4.73
CA ALA A 37 7.66 14.80 -3.86
C ALA A 37 7.59 15.33 -2.41
N LYS A 38 8.68 15.91 -1.89
CA LYS A 38 8.67 16.57 -0.59
C LYS A 38 7.84 17.85 -0.60
N GLU A 39 7.92 18.60 -1.71
CA GLU A 39 7.20 19.86 -1.85
C GLU A 39 5.69 19.69 -1.76
N VAL A 40 5.11 18.67 -2.41
CA VAL A 40 3.65 18.48 -2.41
C VAL A 40 3.11 18.08 -1.03
N VAL A 41 3.93 17.44 -0.20
CA VAL A 41 3.55 17.13 1.19
C VAL A 41 3.76 18.35 2.09
N ASN A 42 4.85 19.08 1.93
CA ASN A 42 5.11 20.32 2.69
C ASN A 42 4.03 21.37 2.44
N SER A 43 3.58 21.53 1.18
CA SER A 43 2.55 22.50 0.80
C SER A 43 1.12 22.03 1.09
N LYS A 44 0.97 20.86 1.71
CA LYS A 44 -0.34 20.26 2.06
C LYS A 44 -1.22 19.95 0.84
N LYS A 45 -0.65 19.81 -0.34
CA LYS A 45 -1.35 19.26 -1.51
C LYS A 45 -1.64 17.78 -1.32
N THR A 46 -0.73 17.08 -0.61
CA THR A 46 -0.92 15.69 -0.16
C THR A 46 -0.80 15.65 1.36
N ASN A 47 -1.77 15.06 2.04
CA ASN A 47 -1.85 15.01 3.51
C ASN A 47 -1.83 13.56 4.01
N PHE A 48 -1.19 13.32 5.15
CA PHE A 48 -1.19 12.02 5.84
C PHE A 48 -2.20 12.01 6.98
N PHE A 49 -2.94 10.92 7.10
CA PHE A 49 -3.86 10.65 8.21
C PHE A 49 -3.57 9.27 8.82
N PRO A 50 -3.20 9.19 10.12
CA PRO A 50 -2.86 10.31 11.02
C PRO A 50 -1.62 11.12 10.56
N GLU A 51 -1.59 12.40 10.89
CA GLU A 51 -0.55 13.35 10.45
C GLU A 51 0.87 12.95 10.87
N ASN A 52 1.02 12.22 11.98
CA ASN A 52 2.33 11.79 12.47
C ASN A 52 3.12 10.98 11.42
N TRP A 53 2.47 10.30 10.48
CA TRP A 53 3.15 9.53 9.43
C TRP A 53 3.86 10.41 8.40
N SER A 54 3.53 11.71 8.33
CA SER A 54 4.30 12.64 7.50
C SER A 54 5.75 12.76 8.01
N LYS A 55 5.96 12.64 9.33
CA LYS A 55 7.31 12.66 9.91
C LYS A 55 8.14 11.48 9.43
N THR A 56 7.53 10.28 9.40
CA THR A 56 8.18 9.07 8.89
C THR A 56 8.53 9.24 7.40
N TYR A 57 7.59 9.78 6.61
CA TYR A 57 7.81 10.08 5.20
C TYR A 57 9.03 10.99 5.02
N PHE A 58 9.08 12.13 5.75
CA PHE A 58 10.19 13.09 5.63
C PHE A 58 11.51 12.51 6.13
N GLN A 59 11.49 11.67 7.17
CA GLN A 59 12.70 11.00 7.66
C GLN A 59 13.36 10.18 6.55
N TRP A 60 12.57 9.42 5.80
CA TRP A 60 13.07 8.65 4.66
C TRP A 60 13.47 9.55 3.49
N MET A 61 12.63 10.53 3.12
CA MET A 61 12.83 11.35 1.94
C MET A 61 14.01 12.33 2.06
N ASN A 62 14.35 12.74 3.28
CA ASN A 62 15.49 13.64 3.51
C ASN A 62 16.84 12.90 3.49
N ASN A 63 16.82 11.60 3.70
CA ASN A 63 18.00 10.75 3.71
C ASN A 63 17.97 9.72 2.59
N ILE A 64 17.29 10.05 1.49
CA ILE A 64 17.09 9.09 0.41
C ILE A 64 18.38 8.85 -0.39
N GLU A 65 18.70 7.59 -0.57
CA GLU A 65 19.86 7.16 -1.36
C GLU A 65 19.41 6.82 -2.79
N PRO A 66 20.37 6.77 -3.75
CA PRO A 66 20.04 6.31 -5.10
C PRO A 66 19.36 4.95 -5.06
N TRP A 67 18.32 4.78 -5.85
CA TRP A 67 17.48 3.58 -5.83
C TRP A 67 17.93 2.62 -6.92
N CYS A 68 18.51 1.47 -6.52
CA CYS A 68 18.82 0.39 -7.47
C CYS A 68 17.50 -0.20 -7.97
N ILE A 69 17.26 -0.11 -9.27
CA ILE A 69 15.99 -0.53 -9.89
C ILE A 69 16.13 -1.83 -10.69
N SER A 70 17.32 -2.39 -10.84
CA SER A 70 17.54 -3.66 -11.55
C SER A 70 17.55 -4.84 -10.58
N ARG A 71 17.04 -5.97 -11.04
CA ARG A 71 16.99 -7.24 -10.27
C ARG A 71 17.37 -8.40 -11.18
N GLN A 72 18.18 -9.30 -10.66
CA GLN A 72 18.64 -10.51 -11.36
C GLN A 72 17.64 -11.64 -11.08
N LEU A 73 16.43 -11.52 -11.65
CA LEU A 73 15.33 -12.47 -11.47
C LEU A 73 14.88 -13.01 -12.83
N TRP A 74 14.36 -14.22 -12.84
CA TRP A 74 13.85 -14.86 -14.06
C TRP A 74 12.47 -14.33 -14.46
N TRP A 75 11.73 -13.71 -13.56
CA TRP A 75 10.38 -13.23 -13.81
C TRP A 75 10.25 -11.77 -13.41
N GLY A 76 9.68 -10.98 -14.30
CA GLY A 76 9.46 -9.56 -14.07
C GLY A 76 9.39 -8.78 -15.38
N HIS A 77 9.40 -7.46 -15.26
CA HIS A 77 9.45 -6.54 -16.41
C HIS A 77 10.89 -6.35 -16.83
N GLN A 78 11.31 -7.02 -17.91
CA GLN A 78 12.69 -6.94 -18.41
C GLN A 78 13.02 -5.49 -18.80
N ILE A 79 14.18 -5.03 -18.38
CA ILE A 79 14.64 -3.66 -18.63
C ILE A 79 14.66 -3.40 -20.15
N PRO A 80 14.01 -2.31 -20.62
CA PRO A 80 13.90 -2.02 -22.04
C PRO A 80 15.16 -1.27 -22.55
N ALA A 81 16.31 -1.94 -22.43
CA ALA A 81 17.62 -1.40 -22.82
C ALA A 81 18.39 -2.45 -23.60
N TRP A 82 19.12 -1.99 -24.62
CA TRP A 82 19.95 -2.83 -25.49
C TRP A 82 21.34 -2.25 -25.57
N TYR A 83 22.34 -3.10 -25.60
CA TYR A 83 23.76 -2.74 -25.61
C TYR A 83 24.35 -2.99 -27.00
N GLY A 84 24.99 -1.99 -27.53
CA GLY A 84 25.76 -2.10 -28.79
C GLY A 84 27.14 -2.69 -28.58
N PRO A 85 27.92 -2.86 -29.67
CA PRO A 85 29.25 -3.47 -29.60
C PRO A 85 30.27 -2.76 -28.70
N ASP A 86 30.11 -1.48 -28.46
CA ASP A 86 30.94 -0.63 -27.60
C ASP A 86 30.29 -0.34 -26.24
N GLU A 87 29.29 -1.14 -25.89
CA GLU A 87 28.47 -1.00 -24.67
C GLU A 87 27.58 0.27 -24.65
N LYS A 88 27.44 0.93 -25.79
CA LYS A 88 26.48 2.04 -25.94
C LYS A 88 25.06 1.53 -25.66
N ILE A 89 24.35 2.25 -24.78
CA ILE A 89 22.99 1.87 -24.33
C ILE A 89 21.94 2.54 -25.22
N PHE A 90 20.98 1.75 -25.68
CA PHE A 90 19.79 2.21 -26.42
C PHE A 90 18.56 1.81 -25.63
N VAL A 91 17.81 2.80 -25.11
CA VAL A 91 16.55 2.57 -24.42
C VAL A 91 15.41 2.75 -25.43
N ALA A 92 14.53 1.75 -25.52
CA ALA A 92 13.47 1.74 -26.53
C ALA A 92 12.27 0.91 -26.05
N GLU A 93 11.12 1.08 -26.68
CA GLU A 93 9.92 0.30 -26.35
C GLU A 93 10.05 -1.18 -26.78
N ASN A 94 10.78 -1.41 -27.87
CA ASN A 94 10.97 -2.73 -28.46
C ASN A 94 12.31 -2.82 -29.17
N GLU A 95 12.67 -4.03 -29.58
CA GLU A 95 13.97 -4.31 -30.21
C GLU A 95 14.13 -3.60 -31.56
N ASP A 96 13.06 -3.47 -32.35
CA ASP A 96 13.14 -2.82 -33.65
C ASP A 96 13.48 -1.34 -33.53
N ASP A 97 12.86 -0.66 -32.56
CA ASP A 97 13.17 0.73 -32.25
C ASP A 97 14.63 0.90 -31.77
N ALA A 98 15.09 -0.05 -30.93
CA ALA A 98 16.48 -0.06 -30.48
C ALA A 98 17.44 -0.22 -31.67
N LYS A 99 17.15 -1.13 -32.60
CA LYS A 99 17.93 -1.33 -33.84
C LYS A 99 17.95 -0.06 -34.71
N GLN A 100 16.82 0.64 -34.84
CA GLN A 100 16.77 1.90 -35.59
C GLN A 100 17.65 2.97 -34.93
N GLN A 101 17.60 3.09 -33.60
CA GLN A 101 18.47 4.02 -32.87
C GLN A 101 19.95 3.68 -33.06
N ALA A 102 20.28 2.39 -32.98
CA ALA A 102 21.64 1.91 -33.16
C ALA A 102 22.12 2.16 -34.61
N LYS A 103 21.31 1.85 -35.61
CA LYS A 103 21.63 2.11 -37.03
C LYS A 103 21.89 3.59 -37.28
N LYS A 104 21.09 4.47 -36.66
CA LYS A 104 21.31 5.92 -36.78
C LYS A 104 22.63 6.34 -36.13
N HIS A 105 22.99 5.72 -35.00
CA HIS A 105 24.23 6.04 -34.28
C HIS A 105 25.48 5.52 -34.99
N TYR A 106 25.44 4.26 -35.44
CA TYR A 106 26.63 3.59 -36.04
C TYR A 106 26.72 3.74 -37.56
N GLY A 107 25.66 4.22 -38.21
CA GLY A 107 25.60 4.31 -39.69
C GLY A 107 25.48 2.97 -40.42
N LYS A 108 25.26 1.88 -39.66
CA LYS A 108 25.14 0.51 -40.20
C LYS A 108 24.34 -0.34 -39.20
N ASP A 109 23.87 -1.47 -39.65
CA ASP A 109 23.24 -2.45 -38.77
C ASP A 109 24.29 -3.12 -37.89
N VAL A 110 23.99 -3.22 -36.60
CA VAL A 110 24.84 -3.88 -35.58
C VAL A 110 23.99 -4.82 -34.72
N GLU A 111 24.65 -5.82 -34.17
CA GLU A 111 24.00 -6.72 -33.22
C GLU A 111 23.81 -6.01 -31.88
N LEU A 112 22.66 -6.20 -31.27
CA LEU A 112 22.33 -5.61 -29.95
C LEU A 112 22.02 -6.74 -28.97
N ASN A 113 22.50 -6.58 -27.75
CA ASN A 113 22.21 -7.49 -26.63
C ASN A 113 21.26 -6.81 -25.64
N ARG A 114 20.09 -7.39 -25.43
CA ARG A 114 19.13 -6.86 -24.49
C ARG A 114 19.60 -7.09 -23.05
N ASP A 115 19.36 -6.11 -22.18
CA ASP A 115 19.64 -6.23 -20.75
C ASP A 115 18.90 -7.45 -20.17
N PRO A 116 19.60 -8.38 -19.48
CA PRO A 116 18.97 -9.57 -18.95
C PRO A 116 18.18 -9.33 -17.66
N ASP A 117 18.37 -8.20 -17.01
CA ASP A 117 17.75 -7.90 -15.72
C ASP A 117 16.29 -7.47 -15.87
N VAL A 118 15.55 -7.52 -14.76
CA VAL A 118 14.17 -7.02 -14.67
C VAL A 118 14.10 -5.84 -13.72
N LEU A 119 13.07 -5.04 -13.85
CA LEU A 119 12.84 -3.90 -12.97
C LEU A 119 12.34 -4.35 -11.59
N ASP A 120 12.76 -3.63 -10.56
CA ASP A 120 12.23 -3.77 -9.20
C ASP A 120 10.69 -3.64 -9.24
N THR A 121 9.99 -4.52 -8.54
CA THR A 121 8.53 -4.52 -8.41
C THR A 121 8.00 -3.14 -8.01
N TRP A 122 8.73 -2.44 -7.15
CA TRP A 122 8.30 -1.11 -6.67
C TRP A 122 8.43 -0.04 -7.76
N PHE A 123 9.18 -0.29 -8.83
CA PHE A 123 9.23 0.62 -9.98
C PHE A 123 7.88 0.59 -10.71
N SER A 124 7.42 -0.60 -11.13
CA SER A 124 6.12 -0.73 -11.79
C SER A 124 4.96 -0.34 -10.86
N SER A 125 5.04 -0.71 -9.57
CA SER A 125 4.03 -0.33 -8.56
C SER A 125 3.94 1.18 -8.35
N GLY A 126 5.04 1.90 -8.54
CA GLY A 126 5.08 3.36 -8.44
C GLY A 126 4.32 4.06 -9.56
N LEU A 127 4.11 3.38 -10.69
CA LEU A 127 3.35 3.92 -11.83
C LEU A 127 1.83 3.72 -11.67
N TRP A 128 1.41 2.94 -10.68
CA TRP A 128 0.03 2.49 -10.51
C TRP A 128 -1.03 3.60 -10.59
N PRO A 129 -0.84 4.78 -9.94
CA PRO A 129 -1.91 5.79 -9.89
C PRO A 129 -2.34 6.34 -11.26
N PHE A 130 -1.50 6.23 -12.27
CA PHE A 130 -1.80 6.77 -13.60
C PHE A 130 -1.69 5.73 -14.71
N ALA A 131 -0.81 4.74 -14.60
CA ALA A 131 -0.69 3.69 -15.62
C ALA A 131 -1.98 2.87 -15.72
N THR A 132 -2.65 2.56 -14.60
CA THR A 132 -3.92 1.83 -14.59
C THR A 132 -5.08 2.64 -15.18
N LEU A 133 -4.89 3.95 -15.35
CA LEU A 133 -5.86 4.86 -15.96
C LEU A 133 -5.61 5.09 -17.46
N GLY A 134 -4.63 4.37 -18.03
CA GLY A 134 -4.35 4.38 -19.46
C GLY A 134 -3.10 5.15 -19.89
N TRP A 135 -2.45 5.86 -18.96
CA TRP A 135 -1.22 6.60 -19.27
C TRP A 135 -0.10 5.62 -19.74
N PRO A 136 0.70 5.96 -20.76
CA PRO A 136 0.76 7.23 -21.48
C PRO A 136 -0.13 7.29 -22.74
N ASP A 137 -0.72 6.19 -23.16
CA ASP A 137 -1.37 6.06 -24.47
C ASP A 137 -2.76 6.69 -24.53
N ASP A 138 -3.57 6.53 -23.48
CA ASP A 138 -4.92 7.08 -23.40
C ASP A 138 -5.10 7.78 -22.06
N ASN A 139 -5.22 9.08 -22.09
CA ASN A 139 -5.31 9.92 -20.89
C ASN A 139 -6.75 10.25 -20.46
N LYS A 140 -7.76 9.71 -21.13
CA LYS A 140 -9.18 9.97 -20.82
C LYS A 140 -9.54 9.79 -19.34
N TYR A 141 -9.07 8.69 -18.75
CA TYR A 141 -9.33 8.42 -17.33
C TYR A 141 -8.34 9.15 -16.41
N VAL A 142 -7.11 9.37 -16.88
CA VAL A 142 -6.14 10.19 -16.15
C VAL A 142 -6.72 11.61 -15.97
N ASP A 143 -7.20 12.23 -17.03
CA ASP A 143 -7.77 13.58 -16.99
C ASP A 143 -8.97 13.70 -16.04
N LYS A 144 -9.73 12.60 -15.91
CA LYS A 144 -10.94 12.57 -15.09
C LYS A 144 -10.67 12.22 -13.61
N PHE A 145 -9.78 11.28 -13.35
CA PHE A 145 -9.65 10.64 -12.02
C PHE A 145 -8.32 10.92 -11.31
N TYR A 146 -7.34 11.49 -12.00
CA TYR A 146 -6.04 11.83 -11.39
C TYR A 146 -5.97 13.33 -11.07
N PRO A 147 -5.60 13.76 -9.88
CA PRO A 147 -5.25 12.93 -8.69
C PRO A 147 -6.46 12.26 -8.08
N THR A 148 -6.23 11.11 -7.46
CA THR A 148 -7.29 10.45 -6.69
C THR A 148 -7.50 11.15 -5.35
N SER A 149 -8.69 10.97 -4.77
CA SER A 149 -9.03 11.65 -3.51
C SER A 149 -8.27 11.07 -2.32
N VAL A 150 -8.26 9.74 -2.18
CA VAL A 150 -7.65 9.06 -1.02
C VAL A 150 -6.89 7.82 -1.47
N LEU A 151 -5.67 7.68 -0.95
CA LEU A 151 -4.92 6.41 -0.96
C LEU A 151 -5.04 5.78 0.42
N VAL A 152 -5.41 4.50 0.50
CA VAL A 152 -5.41 3.73 1.75
C VAL A 152 -4.22 2.78 1.73
N THR A 153 -3.39 2.80 2.76
CA THR A 153 -2.13 2.05 2.79
C THR A 153 -1.74 1.63 4.21
N GLY A 154 -0.84 0.66 4.32
CA GLY A 154 -0.15 0.34 5.56
C GLY A 154 1.07 1.26 5.77
N PHE A 155 1.48 1.43 7.01
CA PHE A 155 2.65 2.24 7.33
C PHE A 155 3.96 1.61 6.81
N ASP A 156 3.99 0.31 6.69
CA ASP A 156 5.19 -0.45 6.31
C ASP A 156 5.61 -0.26 4.86
N ILE A 157 4.71 0.28 4.02
CA ILE A 157 5.03 0.56 2.61
C ILE A 157 4.95 2.06 2.26
N ILE A 158 4.98 2.94 3.25
CA ILE A 158 5.02 4.40 3.01
C ILE A 158 6.24 4.74 2.13
N PHE A 159 7.41 4.21 2.45
CA PHE A 159 8.62 4.48 1.66
C PHE A 159 8.63 3.71 0.35
N PHE A 160 8.33 2.41 0.40
CA PHE A 160 8.49 1.54 -0.77
C PHE A 160 7.44 1.80 -1.85
N TRP A 161 6.24 2.25 -1.48
CA TRP A 161 5.14 2.43 -2.42
C TRP A 161 4.66 3.87 -2.49
N VAL A 162 4.23 4.43 -1.37
CA VAL A 162 3.62 5.77 -1.34
C VAL A 162 4.58 6.84 -1.87
N ALA A 163 5.79 6.87 -1.31
CA ALA A 163 6.81 7.86 -1.70
C ALA A 163 7.16 7.72 -3.19
N ARG A 164 7.26 6.50 -3.69
CA ARG A 164 7.59 6.25 -5.11
C ARG A 164 6.46 6.67 -6.04
N MET A 165 5.21 6.43 -5.66
CA MET A 165 4.06 6.93 -6.42
C MET A 165 4.05 8.46 -6.47
N ILE A 166 4.37 9.14 -5.36
CA ILE A 166 4.45 10.59 -5.32
C ILE A 166 5.60 11.09 -6.21
N MET A 167 6.78 10.46 -6.11
CA MET A 167 7.93 10.82 -6.97
C MET A 167 7.57 10.70 -8.45
N PHE A 168 6.98 9.57 -8.85
CA PHE A 168 6.64 9.34 -10.26
C PHE A 168 5.49 10.24 -10.74
N GLY A 169 4.46 10.43 -9.94
CA GLY A 169 3.36 11.34 -10.27
C GLY A 169 3.85 12.77 -10.49
N THR A 170 4.69 13.26 -9.58
CA THR A 170 5.24 14.62 -9.68
C THR A 170 6.26 14.76 -10.80
N GLU A 171 6.97 13.68 -11.16
CA GLU A 171 7.94 13.71 -12.26
C GLU A 171 7.27 13.60 -13.63
N PHE A 172 6.40 12.61 -13.82
CA PHE A 172 5.83 12.31 -15.14
C PHE A 172 4.60 13.15 -15.48
N LEU A 173 3.77 13.47 -14.47
CA LEU A 173 2.53 14.23 -14.68
C LEU A 173 2.58 15.64 -14.09
N ASN A 174 3.66 16.02 -13.41
CA ASN A 174 3.83 17.31 -12.73
C ASN A 174 2.70 17.60 -11.72
N LYS A 175 2.15 16.54 -11.11
CA LYS A 175 1.00 16.66 -10.21
C LYS A 175 1.03 15.51 -9.17
N GLU A 176 0.63 15.82 -7.94
CA GLU A 176 0.54 14.82 -6.87
C GLU A 176 -0.47 13.70 -7.24
N PRO A 177 -0.21 12.43 -6.91
CA PRO A 177 -1.13 11.34 -7.27
C PRO A 177 -2.37 11.25 -6.39
N PHE A 178 -2.32 11.73 -5.14
CA PHE A 178 -3.45 11.69 -4.20
C PHE A 178 -3.48 12.93 -3.34
N LYS A 179 -4.70 13.32 -2.97
CA LYS A 179 -4.91 14.42 -2.04
C LYS A 179 -4.63 13.97 -0.60
N ASP A 180 -5.18 12.82 -0.20
CA ASP A 180 -5.07 12.32 1.16
C ASP A 180 -4.51 10.90 1.17
N ILE A 181 -3.70 10.59 2.19
CA ILE A 181 -3.12 9.26 2.42
C ILE A 181 -3.59 8.79 3.80
N TYR A 182 -4.47 7.80 3.82
CA TYR A 182 -4.95 7.19 5.05
C TYR A 182 -4.11 5.96 5.38
N VAL A 183 -3.40 6.03 6.51
CA VAL A 183 -2.51 4.94 6.94
C VAL A 183 -3.27 4.10 7.96
N HIS A 184 -3.69 2.90 7.52
CA HIS A 184 -4.49 2.00 8.34
C HIS A 184 -3.64 1.18 9.30
N ALA A 185 -4.28 0.63 10.33
CA ALA A 185 -3.66 -0.31 11.25
C ALA A 185 -3.35 -1.64 10.54
N LEU A 186 -2.30 -2.32 10.94
CA LEU A 186 -2.01 -3.69 10.49
C LEU A 186 -2.62 -4.69 11.45
N VAL A 187 -3.12 -5.80 10.89
CA VAL A 187 -3.65 -6.89 11.70
C VAL A 187 -2.51 -7.82 12.11
N ARG A 188 -2.38 -8.04 13.41
CA ARG A 188 -1.38 -8.92 14.01
C ARG A 188 -2.07 -10.05 14.78
N ASP A 189 -1.33 -11.08 15.13
CA ASP A 189 -1.87 -12.15 15.98
C ASP A 189 -2.16 -11.61 17.40
N GLU A 190 -2.77 -12.43 18.24
CA GLU A 190 -3.14 -12.03 19.61
C GLU A 190 -1.94 -11.60 20.47
N LYS A 191 -0.74 -12.08 20.15
CA LYS A 191 0.51 -11.71 20.83
C LYS A 191 1.15 -10.45 20.25
N GLY A 192 0.55 -9.88 19.18
CA GLY A 192 1.09 -8.68 18.51
C GLY A 192 2.18 -8.98 17.50
N GLN A 193 2.36 -10.25 17.12
CA GLN A 193 3.38 -10.63 16.14
C GLN A 193 2.82 -10.54 14.72
N LYS A 194 3.69 -10.21 13.76
CA LYS A 194 3.34 -10.23 12.34
C LYS A 194 2.97 -11.66 11.94
N MET A 195 1.82 -11.80 11.28
CA MET A 195 1.37 -13.09 10.78
C MET A 195 2.19 -13.53 9.57
N SER A 196 2.61 -14.79 9.54
CA SER A 196 3.30 -15.39 8.39
C SER A 196 3.02 -16.89 8.34
N LYS A 197 3.01 -17.44 7.13
CA LYS A 197 2.81 -18.88 6.93
C LYS A 197 3.90 -19.69 7.61
N SER A 198 5.14 -19.18 7.58
CA SER A 198 6.29 -19.85 8.19
C SER A 198 6.19 -19.95 9.72
N LYS A 199 5.51 -19.01 10.37
CA LYS A 199 5.28 -19.02 11.81
C LYS A 199 4.04 -19.80 12.22
N GLY A 200 3.17 -20.14 11.28
CA GLY A 200 1.93 -20.87 11.55
C GLY A 200 0.91 -20.06 12.35
N ASN A 201 1.02 -18.73 12.37
CA ASN A 201 0.14 -17.85 13.13
C ASN A 201 -0.82 -17.03 12.23
N VAL A 202 -1.00 -17.48 10.98
CA VAL A 202 -1.94 -16.83 10.04
C VAL A 202 -3.37 -17.20 10.44
N ILE A 203 -4.22 -16.19 10.56
CA ILE A 203 -5.66 -16.34 10.76
C ILE A 203 -6.32 -16.07 9.40
N ASP A 204 -6.97 -17.08 8.84
CA ASP A 204 -7.68 -16.90 7.57
C ASP A 204 -9.01 -16.19 7.86
N PRO A 205 -9.25 -15.02 7.24
CA PRO A 205 -10.52 -14.33 7.44
C PRO A 205 -11.74 -15.13 6.96
N LEU A 206 -11.58 -16.01 5.96
CA LEU A 206 -12.68 -16.84 5.47
C LEU A 206 -13.11 -17.86 6.52
N ASP A 207 -12.19 -18.46 7.26
CA ASP A 207 -12.52 -19.37 8.35
C ASP A 207 -13.32 -18.66 9.45
N LEU A 208 -12.93 -17.42 9.78
CA LEU A 208 -13.64 -16.61 10.76
C LEU A 208 -15.05 -16.23 10.26
N ILE A 209 -15.18 -15.92 8.97
CA ILE A 209 -16.48 -15.59 8.36
C ILE A 209 -17.40 -16.81 8.42
N GLU A 210 -16.90 -17.99 8.06
CA GLU A 210 -17.71 -19.21 8.11
C GLU A 210 -18.17 -19.53 9.54
N LYS A 211 -17.30 -19.35 10.52
CA LYS A 211 -17.57 -19.70 11.91
C LYS A 211 -18.42 -18.65 12.66
N TYR A 212 -18.23 -17.36 12.37
CA TYR A 212 -18.82 -16.27 13.17
C TYR A 212 -19.65 -15.27 12.37
N SER A 213 -19.60 -15.27 11.08
CA SER A 213 -20.19 -14.38 10.09
C SER A 213 -19.29 -13.22 9.67
N ALA A 214 -19.51 -12.74 8.45
CA ALA A 214 -18.80 -11.58 7.90
C ALA A 214 -19.04 -10.32 8.74
N ASP A 215 -20.25 -10.14 9.23
CA ASP A 215 -20.59 -8.96 10.05
C ASP A 215 -19.81 -8.95 11.36
N ALA A 216 -19.64 -10.12 11.99
CA ALA A 216 -18.86 -10.23 13.23
C ALA A 216 -17.39 -9.85 12.99
N LEU A 217 -16.79 -10.35 11.91
CA LEU A 217 -15.40 -10.01 11.58
C LEU A 217 -15.25 -8.54 11.26
N ARG A 218 -16.13 -7.98 10.39
CA ARG A 218 -16.07 -6.57 10.01
C ARG A 218 -16.26 -5.66 11.22
N PHE A 219 -17.24 -5.96 12.08
CA PHE A 219 -17.47 -5.19 13.29
C PHE A 219 -16.27 -5.23 14.23
N THR A 220 -15.65 -6.43 14.39
CA THR A 220 -14.44 -6.60 15.21
C THR A 220 -13.33 -5.67 14.73
N LEU A 221 -13.02 -5.76 13.43
CA LEU A 221 -11.92 -4.97 12.85
C LEU A 221 -12.16 -3.46 12.99
N LEU A 222 -13.38 -3.01 12.68
CA LEU A 222 -13.73 -1.58 12.80
C LEU A 222 -13.69 -1.10 14.25
N SER A 223 -14.19 -1.90 15.18
CA SER A 223 -14.21 -1.53 16.62
C SER A 223 -12.82 -1.45 17.21
N MET A 224 -11.86 -2.21 16.67
CA MET A 224 -10.47 -2.26 17.15
C MET A 224 -9.54 -1.31 16.38
N ALA A 225 -9.97 -0.79 15.23
CA ALA A 225 -9.13 0.04 14.35
C ALA A 225 -8.99 1.45 14.89
N SER A 226 -8.03 1.65 15.80
CA SER A 226 -7.67 2.98 16.29
C SER A 226 -6.52 3.54 15.44
N PRO A 227 -6.57 4.80 15.03
CA PRO A 227 -5.48 5.39 14.24
C PRO A 227 -4.13 5.26 14.92
N GLY A 228 -3.14 4.75 14.20
CA GLY A 228 -1.77 4.64 14.67
C GLY A 228 -1.44 3.40 15.50
N THR A 229 -2.41 2.49 15.73
CA THR A 229 -2.16 1.27 16.51
C THR A 229 -2.56 0.02 15.73
N ASP A 230 -1.74 -1.03 15.83
CA ASP A 230 -2.02 -2.30 15.18
C ASP A 230 -3.17 -3.05 15.89
N VAL A 231 -3.94 -3.78 15.12
CA VAL A 231 -5.07 -4.59 15.62
C VAL A 231 -4.55 -5.97 16.01
N LYS A 232 -4.64 -6.30 17.30
CA LYS A 232 -4.33 -7.64 17.80
C LYS A 232 -5.59 -8.51 17.69
N LEU A 233 -5.68 -9.27 16.60
CA LEU A 233 -6.86 -10.07 16.30
C LEU A 233 -6.79 -11.41 17.04
N SER A 234 -7.90 -11.77 17.71
CA SER A 234 -8.09 -13.10 18.29
C SER A 234 -9.48 -13.60 17.98
N GLU A 235 -9.62 -14.91 17.93
CA GLU A 235 -10.91 -15.55 17.68
C GLU A 235 -11.95 -15.20 18.78
N ASP A 236 -11.51 -15.11 20.03
CA ASP A 236 -12.40 -14.74 21.16
C ASP A 236 -13.00 -13.34 20.98
N ARG A 237 -12.24 -12.40 20.42
CA ARG A 237 -12.79 -11.05 20.15
C ARG A 237 -13.88 -11.12 19.09
N VAL A 238 -13.67 -11.87 18.02
CA VAL A 238 -14.69 -12.03 16.96
C VAL A 238 -15.96 -12.67 17.53
N LYS A 239 -15.80 -13.69 18.37
CA LYS A 239 -16.91 -14.35 19.07
C LYS A 239 -17.67 -13.36 19.97
N GLY A 240 -16.95 -12.50 20.70
CA GLY A 240 -17.56 -11.48 21.56
C GLY A 240 -18.41 -10.51 20.74
N TYR A 241 -17.90 -10.01 19.64
CA TYR A 241 -18.66 -9.08 18.77
C TYR A 241 -19.83 -9.78 18.06
N ARG A 242 -19.69 -11.07 17.70
CA ARG A 242 -20.83 -11.84 17.20
C ARG A 242 -21.97 -11.88 18.23
N ASN A 243 -21.63 -12.10 19.50
CA ASN A 243 -22.63 -12.12 20.56
C ASN A 243 -23.32 -10.75 20.71
N PHE A 244 -22.58 -9.65 20.55
CA PHE A 244 -23.13 -8.31 20.55
C PHE A 244 -24.11 -8.12 19.38
N LEU A 245 -23.76 -8.57 18.18
CA LEU A 245 -24.65 -8.48 17.01
C LEU A 245 -25.93 -9.32 17.22
N ASN A 246 -25.80 -10.51 17.82
CA ASN A 246 -26.95 -11.34 18.18
C ASN A 246 -27.88 -10.62 19.16
N LYS A 247 -27.30 -9.85 20.12
CA LYS A 247 -28.09 -9.06 21.07
C LYS A 247 -28.92 -8.01 20.32
N LEU A 248 -28.35 -7.30 19.36
CA LEU A 248 -29.06 -6.33 18.52
C LEU A 248 -30.21 -7.00 17.75
N TRP A 249 -29.92 -8.14 17.13
CA TRP A 249 -30.89 -8.93 16.38
C TRP A 249 -32.07 -9.35 17.27
N ASN A 250 -31.77 -9.87 18.46
CA ASN A 250 -32.77 -10.32 19.39
C ASN A 250 -33.59 -9.15 19.96
N ALA A 251 -32.98 -8.00 20.19
CA ALA A 251 -33.70 -6.78 20.60
C ALA A 251 -34.69 -6.37 19.52
N ASN A 252 -34.29 -6.40 18.26
CA ASN A 252 -35.17 -6.10 17.13
C ASN A 252 -36.35 -7.09 17.07
N ASN A 253 -36.04 -8.38 17.19
CA ASN A 253 -37.11 -9.41 17.20
C ASN A 253 -38.10 -9.22 18.36
N PHE A 254 -37.61 -8.79 19.52
CA PHE A 254 -38.46 -8.48 20.67
C PHE A 254 -39.43 -7.32 20.34
N LEU A 255 -38.90 -6.27 19.67
CA LEU A 255 -39.76 -5.15 19.25
C LEU A 255 -40.84 -5.62 18.26
N ILE A 256 -40.45 -6.42 17.25
CA ILE A 256 -41.40 -6.94 16.26
C ILE A 256 -42.48 -7.80 16.92
N THR A 257 -42.08 -8.71 17.82
CA THR A 257 -43.00 -9.59 18.54
C THR A 257 -44.01 -8.80 19.38
N ASN A 258 -43.57 -7.66 19.92
CA ASN A 258 -44.43 -6.78 20.71
C ASN A 258 -45.17 -5.74 19.86
N LYS A 259 -45.18 -5.92 18.53
CA LYS A 259 -45.92 -5.10 17.56
C LYS A 259 -45.52 -3.61 17.63
N CYS A 260 -44.24 -3.33 17.89
CA CYS A 260 -43.72 -1.98 17.84
C CYS A 260 -43.57 -1.56 16.38
N ASP A 261 -44.42 -0.68 15.91
CA ASP A 261 -44.38 -0.19 14.52
C ASP A 261 -43.32 0.87 14.34
N PHE A 262 -42.52 0.69 13.31
CA PHE A 262 -41.54 1.69 12.86
C PHE A 262 -42.29 2.67 11.95
N LYS A 263 -42.70 3.78 12.49
CA LYS A 263 -43.31 4.87 11.71
C LYS A 263 -42.33 6.02 11.62
N ASP A 264 -42.31 6.68 10.50
CA ASP A 264 -41.58 7.94 10.39
C ASP A 264 -42.13 8.92 11.40
N ILE A 265 -41.26 9.30 12.34
CA ILE A 265 -41.63 10.22 13.41
C ILE A 265 -41.00 11.58 13.08
N ASP A 266 -41.80 12.48 12.53
CA ASP A 266 -41.36 13.84 12.23
C ASP A 266 -41.07 14.65 13.51
N LYS A 267 -41.66 14.26 14.61
CA LYS A 267 -41.48 14.95 15.91
C LYS A 267 -41.34 13.93 17.03
N VAL A 268 -40.44 14.20 17.93
CA VAL A 268 -40.26 13.38 19.12
C VAL A 268 -41.58 13.42 19.92
N PRO A 269 -42.18 12.26 20.25
CA PRO A 269 -43.39 12.24 21.07
C PRO A 269 -43.11 12.77 22.48
N ALA A 270 -44.14 13.28 23.15
CA ALA A 270 -44.00 13.74 24.52
C ALA A 270 -43.53 12.59 25.42
N LEU A 271 -42.38 12.73 26.03
CA LEU A 271 -41.79 11.71 26.91
C LEU A 271 -42.22 12.00 28.37
N ASN A 272 -43.24 11.30 28.83
CA ASN A 272 -43.83 11.55 30.16
C ASN A 272 -43.22 10.68 31.25
N VAL A 273 -42.51 9.61 30.90
CA VAL A 273 -41.88 8.68 31.84
C VAL A 273 -40.37 8.95 31.89
N ASN A 274 -39.81 9.02 33.08
CA ASN A 274 -38.42 9.38 33.28
C ASN A 274 -37.42 8.41 32.58
N ILE A 275 -37.73 7.12 32.56
CA ILE A 275 -36.84 6.16 31.85
C ILE A 275 -36.78 6.44 30.34
N ASN A 276 -37.95 6.88 29.77
CA ASN A 276 -37.98 7.22 28.34
C ASN A 276 -37.20 8.51 28.06
N LYS A 277 -37.26 9.50 28.96
CA LYS A 277 -36.49 10.73 28.86
C LYS A 277 -34.99 10.40 28.94
N TRP A 278 -34.63 9.53 29.89
CA TRP A 278 -33.22 9.11 30.04
C TRP A 278 -32.69 8.43 28.78
N ILE A 279 -33.38 7.40 28.29
CA ILE A 279 -32.89 6.65 27.12
C ILE A 279 -32.81 7.52 25.85
N TYR A 280 -33.77 8.43 25.70
CA TYR A 280 -33.75 9.38 24.60
C TYR A 280 -32.52 10.31 24.70
N SER A 281 -32.25 10.81 25.90
CA SER A 281 -31.07 11.66 26.15
C SER A 281 -29.76 10.93 25.82
N GLU A 282 -29.66 9.64 26.20
CA GLU A 282 -28.50 8.82 25.89
C GLU A 282 -28.33 8.58 24.37
N LEU A 283 -29.45 8.49 23.65
CA LEU A 283 -29.44 8.25 22.21
C LEU A 283 -29.01 9.50 21.42
N VAL A 284 -29.45 10.70 21.82
CA VAL A 284 -29.20 11.99 21.14
C VAL A 284 -27.79 12.54 21.44
N UNK A 285 -27.42 12.22 22.76
CA UNK A 285 -26.25 12.71 23.23
C UNK A 285 -25.11 12.30 22.70
#